data_19f9839757fdcb56e3f8eb16d689eab0
#
_entry.id   19f9839757fdcb56e3f8eb16d689eab0
#
_cell.length_a   1.000
_cell.length_b   1.000
_cell.length_c   1.000
_cell.angle_alpha   90.00
_cell.angle_beta   90.00
_cell.angle_gamma   90.00
#
_symmetry.space_group_name_H-M   'P 1'
#
loop_
_entity.id
_entity.type
_entity.pdbx_description
1 polymer ?
#
loop_
_entity_poly.entity_id
_entity_poly.type
_entity_poly.pdbx_seq_one_letter_code
_entity_poly.pdbx_strand_id
1 'polypeptide(L)'
;PSGNFGNICAGHIARMMGLPIKQLILATNENNVLEEFFKSGVYRPRTTAETAHTSSPSMDISKASNFERFVYDLVGRKGETVRELWSGVDAGKSFDLRGSAHWKNIRQYGFVAGHSTHADRLATIRMVWEKFGVMVDTHTADGIKVGLEKREAGVPLICLETALPAKFED
;
A
#
# COMPACT_ATOMS: atom_id res chain seq x y z
N PRO A 1 -6.38 0.88 2.35
CA PRO A 1 -5.60 -0.36 2.33
C PRO A 1 -5.21 -0.75 0.90
N SER A 2 -4.06 -1.41 0.71
CA SER A 2 -3.61 -1.73 -0.65
C SER A 2 -2.52 -2.81 -0.68
N GLY A 3 -2.92 -4.08 -0.77
CA GLY A 3 -2.00 -5.19 -1.03
C GLY A 3 -1.47 -5.19 -2.47
N ASN A 4 -2.37 -5.10 -3.45
CA ASN A 4 -2.07 -5.08 -4.88
C ASN A 4 -1.72 -3.71 -5.48
N PHE A 5 -1.61 -2.68 -4.65
CA PHE A 5 -1.36 -1.31 -5.07
C PHE A 5 -2.50 -0.65 -5.88
N GLY A 6 -3.63 -1.29 -6.09
CA GLY A 6 -4.71 -0.80 -6.95
C GLY A 6 -5.30 0.53 -6.47
N ASN A 7 -5.85 0.57 -5.27
CA ASN A 7 -6.51 1.75 -4.71
C ASN A 7 -5.56 2.94 -4.55
N ILE A 8 -4.35 2.70 -4.04
CA ILE A 8 -3.38 3.79 -3.86
C ILE A 8 -2.84 4.28 -5.21
N CYS A 9 -2.75 3.41 -6.22
CA CYS A 9 -2.43 3.80 -7.59
C CYS A 9 -3.50 4.71 -8.18
N ALA A 10 -4.78 4.42 -7.94
CA ALA A 10 -5.88 5.30 -8.36
C ALA A 10 -5.75 6.69 -7.71
N GLY A 11 -5.42 6.75 -6.42
CA GLY A 11 -5.11 8.01 -5.73
C GLY A 11 -3.91 8.74 -6.35
N HIS A 12 -2.86 8.02 -6.71
CA HIS A 12 -1.70 8.58 -7.42
C HIS A 12 -2.11 9.20 -8.77
N ILE A 13 -2.89 8.48 -9.57
CA ILE A 13 -3.38 8.97 -10.86
C ILE A 13 -4.26 10.21 -10.68
N ALA A 14 -5.19 10.20 -9.72
CA ALA A 14 -6.03 11.35 -9.41
C ALA A 14 -5.21 12.59 -9.04
N ARG A 15 -4.15 12.41 -8.25
CA ARG A 15 -3.21 13.47 -7.91
C ARG A 15 -2.48 14.00 -9.14
N MET A 16 -2.02 13.11 -10.03
CA MET A 16 -1.38 13.50 -11.30
C MET A 16 -2.33 14.22 -12.24
N MET A 17 -3.64 13.99 -12.13
CA MET A 17 -4.69 14.71 -12.85
C MET A 17 -5.04 16.08 -12.23
N GLY A 18 -4.41 16.45 -11.11
CA GLY A 18 -4.57 17.74 -10.45
C GLY A 18 -5.45 17.75 -9.21
N LEU A 19 -5.92 16.57 -8.74
CA LEU A 19 -6.61 16.53 -7.44
C LEU A 19 -5.62 16.92 -6.31
N PRO A 20 -5.99 17.86 -5.41
CA PRO A 20 -5.08 18.39 -4.39
C PRO A 20 -4.89 17.40 -3.24
N ILE A 21 -4.32 16.25 -3.54
CA ILE A 21 -3.94 15.23 -2.55
C ILE A 21 -2.58 15.59 -1.98
N LYS A 22 -2.55 15.95 -0.71
CA LYS A 22 -1.31 16.31 0.00
C LYS A 22 -0.40 15.10 0.18
N GLN A 23 -0.96 13.97 0.57
CA GLN A 23 -0.24 12.75 0.93
C GLN A 23 -1.02 11.51 0.52
N LEU A 24 -0.32 10.52 0.04
CA LEU A 24 -0.85 9.19 -0.26
C LEU A 24 -0.36 8.22 0.82
N ILE A 25 -1.29 7.72 1.64
CA ILE A 25 -0.98 6.82 2.75
C ILE A 25 -1.18 5.38 2.29
N LEU A 26 -0.10 4.67 2.08
CA LEU A 26 -0.09 3.25 1.74
C LEU A 26 -0.17 2.42 3.02
N ALA A 27 -1.29 1.73 3.21
CA ALA A 27 -1.51 0.82 4.31
C ALA A 27 -1.46 -0.62 3.82
N THR A 28 -0.62 -1.44 4.43
CA THR A 28 -0.51 -2.89 4.20
C THR A 28 -0.87 -3.65 5.48
N ASN A 29 -1.05 -4.96 5.36
CA ASN A 29 -1.02 -5.87 6.50
C ASN A 29 0.42 -6.33 6.78
N GLU A 30 0.60 -7.44 7.47
CA GLU A 30 1.90 -8.04 7.79
C GLU A 30 2.73 -8.37 6.54
N ASN A 31 2.08 -8.51 5.37
CA ASN A 31 2.74 -8.67 4.08
C ASN A 31 3.14 -7.29 3.51
N ASN A 32 4.09 -6.67 4.15
CA ASN A 32 4.44 -5.27 4.00
C ASN A 32 5.53 -4.96 2.94
N VAL A 33 5.60 -5.76 1.89
CA VAL A 33 6.60 -5.61 0.80
C VAL A 33 6.60 -4.20 0.19
N LEU A 34 5.42 -3.61 0.01
CA LEU A 34 5.30 -2.25 -0.51
C LEU A 34 5.80 -1.20 0.48
N GLU A 35 5.52 -1.36 1.78
CA GLU A 35 6.07 -0.49 2.81
C GLU A 35 7.60 -0.56 2.83
N GLU A 36 8.16 -1.77 2.74
CA GLU A 36 9.61 -1.99 2.64
C GLU A 36 10.21 -1.22 1.47
N PHE A 37 9.55 -1.27 0.29
CA PHE A 37 10.00 -0.52 -0.88
C PHE A 37 10.03 0.99 -0.62
N PHE A 38 8.93 1.58 -0.12
CA PHE A 38 8.88 3.03 0.11
C PHE A 38 9.86 3.51 1.19
N LYS A 39 10.28 2.63 2.10
CA LYS A 39 11.30 2.91 3.11
C LYS A 39 12.73 2.74 2.60
N SER A 40 12.96 1.70 1.79
CA SER A 40 14.32 1.24 1.47
C SER A 40 14.74 1.43 0.01
N GLY A 41 13.82 1.57 -0.93
CA GLY A 41 14.11 1.55 -2.36
C GLY A 41 14.29 0.17 -2.96
N VAL A 42 14.15 -0.88 -2.16
CA VAL A 42 14.26 -2.27 -2.59
C VAL A 42 12.88 -2.90 -2.70
N TYR A 43 12.54 -3.41 -3.86
CA TYR A 43 11.33 -4.20 -4.06
C TYR A 43 11.69 -5.68 -4.14
N ARG A 44 11.30 -6.42 -3.12
CA ARG A 44 11.55 -7.86 -2.99
C ARG A 44 10.23 -8.61 -2.72
N PRO A 45 9.54 -9.08 -3.75
CA PRO A 45 8.41 -9.97 -3.54
C PRO A 45 8.85 -11.20 -2.72
N ARG A 46 8.00 -11.58 -1.78
CA ARG A 46 8.22 -12.77 -0.96
C ARG A 46 7.73 -14.00 -1.71
N THR A 47 8.29 -15.14 -1.39
CA THR A 47 7.77 -16.43 -1.85
C THR A 47 6.44 -16.75 -1.19
N THR A 48 5.70 -17.73 -1.70
CA THR A 48 4.47 -18.20 -1.06
C THR A 48 4.69 -18.65 0.38
N ALA A 49 5.83 -19.30 0.65
CA ALA A 49 6.19 -19.75 2.00
C ALA A 49 6.51 -18.58 2.98
N GLU A 50 6.95 -17.44 2.47
CA GLU A 50 7.24 -16.25 3.25
C GLU A 50 6.01 -15.33 3.43
N THR A 51 4.94 -15.58 2.66
CA THR A 51 3.72 -14.78 2.72
C THR A 51 2.89 -15.22 3.92
N ALA A 52 2.61 -14.29 4.84
CA ALA A 52 1.80 -14.56 6.01
C ALA A 52 0.32 -14.71 5.63
N HIS A 53 -0.36 -15.68 6.23
CA HIS A 53 -1.82 -15.76 6.22
C HIS A 53 -2.37 -14.85 7.32
N THR A 54 -3.17 -13.86 6.94
CA THR A 54 -3.66 -12.84 7.86
C THR A 54 -5.18 -12.78 7.91
N SER A 55 -5.72 -12.04 8.87
CA SER A 55 -7.16 -11.74 8.94
C SER A 55 -7.62 -10.65 7.95
N SER A 56 -6.74 -10.14 7.10
CA SER A 56 -7.10 -9.33 5.92
C SER A 56 -6.59 -9.99 4.62
N PRO A 57 -7.16 -11.16 4.26
CA PRO A 57 -6.58 -12.09 3.31
C PRO A 57 -6.47 -11.56 1.87
N SER A 58 -7.29 -10.58 1.48
CA SER A 58 -7.16 -9.96 0.15
C SER A 58 -5.88 -9.14 -0.02
N MET A 59 -5.16 -8.88 1.08
CA MET A 59 -3.84 -8.24 1.08
C MET A 59 -2.69 -9.22 1.38
N ASP A 60 -2.95 -10.53 1.42
CA ASP A 60 -1.92 -11.57 1.54
C ASP A 60 -1.23 -11.75 0.18
N ILE A 61 -0.54 -10.70 -0.22
CA ILE A 61 0.04 -10.52 -1.53
C ILE A 61 1.48 -10.06 -1.37
N SER A 62 2.37 -10.75 -2.05
CA SER A 62 3.80 -10.42 -2.05
C SER A 62 4.27 -9.77 -3.35
N LYS A 63 3.59 -10.05 -4.47
CA LYS A 63 3.85 -9.41 -5.76
C LYS A 63 2.66 -8.56 -6.17
N ALA A 64 2.76 -7.25 -5.92
CA ALA A 64 1.68 -6.32 -6.18
C ALA A 64 1.53 -6.04 -7.69
N SER A 65 0.42 -6.54 -8.30
CA SER A 65 0.20 -6.51 -9.75
C SER A 65 0.01 -5.12 -10.35
N ASN A 66 -0.35 -4.10 -9.54
CA ASN A 66 -0.52 -2.73 -10.03
C ASN A 66 0.67 -1.82 -9.69
N PHE A 67 1.68 -2.34 -9.00
CA PHE A 67 2.82 -1.52 -8.57
C PHE A 67 3.68 -1.05 -9.74
N GLU A 68 3.77 -1.84 -10.80
CA GLU A 68 4.49 -1.46 -12.02
C GLU A 68 3.99 -0.16 -12.65
N ARG A 69 2.71 0.19 -12.47
CA ARG A 69 2.12 1.43 -13.00
C ARG A 69 2.73 2.66 -12.33
N PHE A 70 2.95 2.60 -11.03
CA PHE A 70 3.65 3.65 -10.31
C PHE A 70 5.14 3.68 -10.66
N VAL A 71 5.79 2.51 -10.73
CA VAL A 71 7.20 2.43 -11.12
C VAL A 71 7.41 2.98 -12.53
N TYR A 72 6.46 2.77 -13.45
CA TYR A 72 6.50 3.39 -14.78
C TYR A 72 6.61 4.92 -14.70
N ASP A 73 5.76 5.57 -13.89
CA ASP A 73 5.87 7.02 -13.67
C ASP A 73 7.19 7.39 -12.97
N LEU A 74 7.61 6.63 -11.96
CA LEU A 74 8.84 6.86 -11.20
C LEU A 74 10.10 6.82 -12.07
N VAL A 75 10.15 5.92 -13.06
CA VAL A 75 11.28 5.81 -14.00
C VAL A 75 11.15 6.72 -15.22
N GLY A 76 10.26 7.71 -15.16
CA GLY A 76 10.07 8.70 -16.23
C GLY A 76 9.36 8.12 -17.44
N ARG A 77 8.44 7.20 -17.25
CA ARG A 77 7.60 6.54 -18.28
C ARG A 77 8.39 5.74 -19.31
N LYS A 78 9.54 5.21 -18.92
CA LYS A 78 10.39 4.37 -19.77
C LYS A 78 9.98 2.91 -19.68
N GLY A 79 9.19 2.42 -20.62
CA GLY A 79 8.67 1.05 -20.63
C GLY A 79 9.76 -0.02 -20.66
N GLU A 80 10.90 0.23 -21.31
CA GLU A 80 12.06 -0.69 -21.33
C GLU A 80 12.63 -0.89 -19.93
N THR A 81 12.81 0.20 -19.18
CA THR A 81 13.31 0.12 -17.79
C THR A 81 12.34 -0.69 -16.91
N VAL A 82 11.03 -0.48 -17.05
CA VAL A 82 10.05 -1.30 -16.31
C VAL A 82 10.16 -2.77 -16.71
N ARG A 83 10.27 -3.08 -18.00
CA ARG A 83 10.41 -4.45 -18.48
C ARG A 83 11.65 -5.14 -17.91
N GLU A 84 12.78 -4.45 -17.86
CA GLU A 84 14.02 -4.97 -17.27
C GLU A 84 13.84 -5.29 -15.78
N LEU A 85 13.28 -4.35 -15.00
CA LEU A 85 13.00 -4.54 -13.58
C LEU A 85 12.07 -5.73 -13.35
N TRP A 86 10.97 -5.81 -14.12
CA TRP A 86 9.96 -6.85 -13.94
C TRP A 86 10.41 -8.22 -14.42
N SER A 87 11.26 -8.29 -15.44
CA SER A 87 11.89 -9.56 -15.85
C SER A 87 12.69 -10.20 -14.71
N GLY A 88 13.35 -9.37 -13.89
CA GLY A 88 14.00 -9.83 -12.67
C GLY A 88 13.00 -10.33 -11.62
N VAL A 89 11.94 -9.55 -11.39
CA VAL A 89 10.88 -9.90 -10.43
C VAL A 89 10.17 -11.19 -10.83
N ASP A 90 9.87 -11.37 -12.11
CA ASP A 90 9.24 -12.59 -12.63
C ASP A 90 10.14 -13.82 -12.49
N ALA A 91 11.45 -13.62 -12.49
CA ALA A 91 12.46 -14.65 -12.19
C ALA A 91 12.74 -14.82 -10.68
N GLY A 92 11.89 -14.26 -9.79
CA GLY A 92 12.03 -14.36 -8.34
C GLY A 92 13.13 -13.49 -7.73
N LYS A 93 13.64 -12.51 -8.48
CA LYS A 93 14.66 -11.57 -7.99
C LYS A 93 14.03 -10.31 -7.42
N SER A 94 14.83 -9.54 -6.69
CA SER A 94 14.50 -8.17 -6.27
C SER A 94 15.10 -7.14 -7.22
N PHE A 95 14.58 -5.91 -7.19
CA PHE A 95 15.31 -4.77 -7.73
C PHE A 95 15.57 -3.71 -6.66
N ASP A 96 16.61 -2.92 -6.87
CA ASP A 96 17.09 -1.88 -5.95
C ASP A 96 17.27 -0.57 -6.71
N LEU A 97 16.54 0.46 -6.30
CA LEU A 97 16.62 1.79 -6.89
C LEU A 97 17.45 2.80 -6.08
N ARG A 98 18.01 2.42 -4.92
CA ARG A 98 18.69 3.34 -3.98
C ARG A 98 19.75 4.24 -4.59
N GLY A 99 20.55 3.71 -5.49
CA GLY A 99 21.60 4.47 -6.18
C GLY A 99 21.13 5.27 -7.40
N SER A 100 19.88 5.15 -7.78
CA SER A 100 19.35 5.75 -9.01
C SER A 100 18.85 7.19 -8.81
N ALA A 101 18.84 7.96 -9.90
CA ALA A 101 18.20 9.27 -9.91
C ALA A 101 16.67 9.16 -9.62
N HIS A 102 16.06 8.05 -9.98
CA HIS A 102 14.64 7.79 -9.75
C HIS A 102 14.31 7.74 -8.26
N TRP A 103 15.14 7.08 -7.46
CA TRP A 103 14.94 7.01 -6.00
C TRP A 103 15.03 8.38 -5.33
N LYS A 104 15.94 9.25 -5.78
CA LYS A 104 16.06 10.61 -5.25
C LYS A 104 14.76 11.40 -5.40
N ASN A 105 13.99 11.11 -6.44
CA ASN A 105 12.73 11.79 -6.74
C ASN A 105 11.51 11.16 -6.08
N ILE A 106 11.64 10.04 -5.35
CA ILE A 106 10.50 9.31 -4.78
C ILE A 106 9.64 10.20 -3.87
N ARG A 107 10.25 11.14 -3.15
CA ARG A 107 9.55 12.03 -2.21
C ARG A 107 8.56 12.97 -2.88
N GLN A 108 8.75 13.35 -4.15
CA GLN A 108 7.84 14.24 -4.88
C GLN A 108 6.46 13.62 -5.08
N TYR A 109 6.37 12.28 -5.06
CA TYR A 109 5.12 11.56 -5.21
C TYR A 109 4.27 11.52 -3.94
N GLY A 110 4.82 11.98 -2.79
CA GLY A 110 4.08 12.17 -1.54
C GLY A 110 3.53 10.89 -0.91
N PHE A 111 4.18 9.75 -1.15
CA PHE A 111 3.83 8.51 -0.48
C PHE A 111 4.45 8.44 0.92
N VAL A 112 3.64 7.99 1.87
CA VAL A 112 4.08 7.46 3.16
C VAL A 112 3.46 6.08 3.33
N ALA A 113 4.15 5.20 4.04
CA ALA A 113 3.72 3.81 4.17
C ALA A 113 3.73 3.36 5.62
N GLY A 114 2.90 2.39 5.92
CA GLY A 114 2.84 1.70 7.21
C GLY A 114 2.11 0.38 7.07
N HIS A 115 2.16 -0.42 8.12
CA HIS A 115 1.44 -1.70 8.19
C HIS A 115 0.61 -1.81 9.46
N SER A 116 -0.29 -2.76 9.46
CA SER A 116 -1.18 -3.10 10.54
C SER A 116 -1.07 -4.59 10.85
N THR A 117 -1.20 -4.93 12.11
CA THR A 117 -1.19 -6.31 12.60
C THR A 117 -2.61 -6.79 12.89
N HIS A 118 -2.76 -8.09 13.15
CA HIS A 118 -4.04 -8.65 13.58
C HIS A 118 -4.61 -7.93 14.82
N ALA A 119 -3.78 -7.66 15.82
CA ALA A 119 -4.21 -6.94 17.03
C ALA A 119 -4.67 -5.52 16.73
N ASP A 120 -3.97 -4.82 15.82
CA ASP A 120 -4.34 -3.47 15.36
C ASP A 120 -5.70 -3.48 14.68
N ARG A 121 -5.97 -4.48 13.82
CA ARG A 121 -7.26 -4.63 13.12
C ARG A 121 -8.41 -4.76 14.11
N LEU A 122 -8.30 -5.70 15.07
CA LEU A 122 -9.34 -5.91 16.08
C LEU A 122 -9.60 -4.65 16.90
N ALA A 123 -8.53 -3.99 17.36
CA ALA A 123 -8.64 -2.75 18.11
C ALA A 123 -9.29 -1.63 17.28
N THR A 124 -8.94 -1.53 16.00
CA THR A 124 -9.48 -0.51 15.09
C THR A 124 -10.96 -0.74 14.79
N ILE A 125 -11.37 -1.99 14.49
CA ILE A 125 -12.78 -2.35 14.26
C ILE A 125 -13.61 -1.99 15.51
N ARG A 126 -13.15 -2.40 16.69
CA ARG A 126 -13.80 -2.08 17.96
C ARG A 126 -13.94 -0.57 18.17
N MET A 127 -12.85 0.16 17.98
CA MET A 127 -12.83 1.62 18.15
C MET A 127 -13.81 2.32 17.20
N VAL A 128 -13.90 1.89 15.94
CA VAL A 128 -14.81 2.47 14.96
C VAL A 128 -16.26 2.15 15.34
N TRP A 129 -16.55 0.91 15.74
CA TRP A 129 -17.87 0.53 16.21
C TRP A 129 -18.31 1.33 17.44
N GLU A 130 -17.47 1.40 18.47
CA GLU A 130 -17.80 2.08 19.72
C GLU A 130 -18.00 3.60 19.53
N LYS A 131 -17.22 4.24 18.64
CA LYS A 131 -17.30 5.68 18.44
C LYS A 131 -18.34 6.11 17.42
N PHE A 132 -18.58 5.33 16.39
CA PHE A 132 -19.37 5.76 15.23
C PHE A 132 -20.53 4.82 14.90
N GLY A 133 -20.65 3.65 15.54
CA GLY A 133 -21.67 2.65 15.25
C GLY A 133 -21.52 2.03 13.84
N VAL A 134 -20.35 2.09 13.25
CA VAL A 134 -20.05 1.57 11.91
C VAL A 134 -19.18 0.32 12.03
N MET A 135 -19.61 -0.77 11.41
CA MET A 135 -18.79 -1.97 11.27
C MET A 135 -17.95 -1.84 10.00
N VAL A 136 -16.65 -1.94 10.14
CA VAL A 136 -15.70 -1.94 9.01
C VAL A 136 -15.08 -3.33 8.86
N ASP A 137 -14.74 -3.70 7.62
CA ASP A 137 -14.02 -4.94 7.35
C ASP A 137 -12.55 -4.84 7.77
N THR A 138 -11.89 -6.00 7.84
CA THR A 138 -10.50 -6.11 8.30
C THR A 138 -9.51 -5.33 7.44
N HIS A 139 -9.72 -5.26 6.12
CA HIS A 139 -8.86 -4.51 5.22
C HIS A 139 -9.03 -3.00 5.40
N THR A 140 -10.27 -2.53 5.53
CA THR A 140 -10.56 -1.13 5.84
C THR A 140 -9.98 -0.74 7.20
N ALA A 141 -10.01 -1.64 8.18
CA ALA A 141 -9.36 -1.43 9.48
C ALA A 141 -7.84 -1.19 9.35
N ASP A 142 -7.14 -1.96 8.51
CA ASP A 142 -5.72 -1.70 8.20
C ASP A 142 -5.51 -0.28 7.65
N GLY A 143 -6.39 0.15 6.75
CA GLY A 143 -6.36 1.50 6.17
C GLY A 143 -6.59 2.60 7.19
N ILE A 144 -7.58 2.43 8.06
CA ILE A 144 -7.91 3.39 9.12
C ILE A 144 -6.76 3.50 10.12
N LYS A 145 -6.23 2.36 10.60
CA LYS A 145 -5.13 2.32 11.58
C LYS A 145 -3.92 3.09 11.06
N VAL A 146 -3.41 2.74 9.90
CA VAL A 146 -2.24 3.41 9.31
C VAL A 146 -2.56 4.86 8.93
N GLY A 147 -3.78 5.10 8.45
CA GLY A 147 -4.25 6.45 8.15
C GLY A 147 -4.21 7.37 9.37
N LEU A 148 -4.73 6.91 10.51
CA LEU A 148 -4.73 7.68 11.76
C LEU A 148 -3.33 7.95 12.30
N GLU A 149 -2.39 7.03 12.12
CA GLU A 149 -0.98 7.20 12.51
C GLU A 149 -0.22 8.21 11.64
N LYS A 150 -0.57 8.27 10.36
CA LYS A 150 0.18 9.05 9.37
C LYS A 150 -0.49 10.35 8.97
N ARG A 151 -1.77 10.57 9.36
CA ARG A 151 -2.50 11.79 9.00
C ARG A 151 -1.83 13.03 9.56
N GLU A 152 -1.95 14.11 8.83
CA GLU A 152 -1.55 15.42 9.28
C GLU A 152 -2.75 16.17 9.91
N ALA A 153 -2.53 16.86 11.02
CA ALA A 153 -3.56 17.64 11.68
C ALA A 153 -4.13 18.73 10.74
N GLY A 154 -5.44 18.87 10.71
CA GLY A 154 -6.13 19.85 9.85
C GLY A 154 -6.27 19.41 8.38
N VAL A 155 -5.75 18.27 7.99
CA VAL A 155 -5.96 17.70 6.64
C VAL A 155 -6.99 16.57 6.72
N PRO A 156 -8.07 16.60 5.90
CA PRO A 156 -9.04 15.52 5.83
C PRO A 156 -8.37 14.20 5.45
N LEU A 157 -8.70 13.13 6.17
CA LEU A 157 -8.30 11.76 5.86
C LEU A 157 -9.45 11.03 5.16
N ILE A 158 -9.21 10.55 3.96
CA ILE A 158 -10.14 9.70 3.23
C ILE A 158 -9.57 8.28 3.23
N CYS A 159 -10.26 7.35 3.87
CA CYS A 159 -9.95 5.93 3.84
C CYS A 159 -10.89 5.25 2.85
N LEU A 160 -10.34 4.61 1.82
CA LEU A 160 -11.14 3.88 0.86
C LEU A 160 -11.55 2.54 1.46
N GLU A 161 -12.84 2.31 1.61
CA GLU A 161 -13.41 1.01 1.93
C GLU A 161 -13.28 0.08 0.72
N THR A 162 -12.87 -1.16 0.94
CA THR A 162 -12.52 -2.10 -0.14
C THR A 162 -13.30 -3.40 -0.10
N ALA A 163 -13.95 -3.71 1.01
CA ALA A 163 -14.74 -4.91 1.20
C ALA A 163 -15.87 -4.65 2.19
N LEU A 164 -16.80 -5.60 2.26
CA LEU A 164 -17.89 -5.58 3.24
C LEU A 164 -17.54 -6.49 4.42
N PRO A 165 -17.85 -6.09 5.67
CA PRO A 165 -17.61 -6.91 6.87
C PRO A 165 -18.16 -8.33 6.76
N ALA A 166 -19.35 -8.48 6.18
CA ALA A 166 -20.03 -9.78 5.99
C ALA A 166 -19.24 -10.82 5.18
N LYS A 167 -18.11 -10.46 4.57
CA LYS A 167 -17.22 -11.41 3.87
C LYS A 167 -16.17 -12.03 4.79
N PHE A 168 -16.01 -11.53 6.00
CA PHE A 168 -14.91 -11.87 6.91
C PHE A 168 -15.48 -12.00 8.32
N GLU A 169 -16.26 -13.08 8.53
CA GLU A 169 -17.00 -13.37 9.78
C GLU A 169 -16.17 -14.09 10.86
N ASP A 170 -14.86 -14.16 10.75
CA ASP A 170 -13.99 -14.85 11.70
C ASP A 170 -13.71 -14.01 12.97
#